data_fdacf331cd53ecce465f5a070bce9049
#
_entry.id   fdacf331cd53ecce465f5a070bce9049
#
_cell.length_a   1.000
_cell.length_b   1.000
_cell.length_c   1.000
_cell.angle_alpha   90.00
_cell.angle_beta   90.00
_cell.angle_gamma   90.00
#
_symmetry.space_group_name_H-M   'P 1'
#
loop_
_entity.id
_entity.type
_entity.pdbx_description
1 polymer ?
#
loop_
_entity_poly.entity_id
_entity_poly.type
_entity_poly.pdbx_seq_one_letter_code
_entity_poly.pdbx_strand_id
1 'polypeptide(L)'
;MAETTTISASVAPLITQKLPVVRFNIDLQCPIQYVTVYNDRAEVTRILRHHFDVEGTYELVLDGFSTFVDETSLHVSGGTGKSCTILEVSYQTRHEDIAPPSDLSSLDQLQNQLENILTEIETHKRELARLVKQRAWLDGRSTKLMNQDGPCTSSDLDNMQQFLEFYHKTLLILDDQSAGEEDEIKKLNDRQEALKSQINQHGATAEVNRRKTCREMTITVHVADGQIDVALEVSYLIGNCSWTASYDVRVSSVEANRQRTQLTYYGIIVNRSQENWHDANFSLSTATPSLGGTPPKLSTLKIDYYKPSPPTYHRPTRKIQAVVMDRGESLDAIELQCASLYSKRSKGAFRSFRGKSSLNYDPTIEENNEAAETQVNVLTSTTEASMSSTSFVIPRRSTIDSDGKPHKVTIGVLDLTSTFTYTVVPKLSLHAFLKASTINTSDKQLLAGPVSVFMDNNFITHSSIENVCIGDTFDLPLGTDASVKVEYKPVKKMVDKQGFISKVHHETIRHETHIVNTKATETTVFVYEQIPLSSDEKIKVKLITPDIRQKELARNCTVTMNDKNNLEWKCVLQSHGEYRFPLEYLMEWPVEKRVEFKEE
;
A
#
# COMPACT_ATOMS: atom_id res chain seq x y z
N MET A 1 -12.87 36.20 84.52
CA MET A 1 -14.09 35.73 83.84
C MET A 1 -14.06 36.31 82.45
N ALA A 2 -13.75 35.50 81.42
CA ALA A 2 -13.78 35.89 80.03
C ALA A 2 -14.82 34.98 79.37
N GLU A 3 -15.90 35.60 78.92
CA GLU A 3 -16.98 34.92 78.21
C GLU A 3 -16.53 34.60 76.74
N THR A 4 -16.56 33.34 76.45
CA THR A 4 -16.29 32.82 75.08
C THR A 4 -17.59 32.80 74.34
N THR A 5 -17.80 33.76 73.43
CA THR A 5 -18.96 33.77 72.49
C THR A 5 -18.69 32.83 71.32
N THR A 6 -19.37 31.69 71.30
CA THR A 6 -19.38 30.74 70.18
C THR A 6 -20.32 31.27 69.10
N ILE A 7 -19.76 31.69 67.95
CA ILE A 7 -20.52 32.06 66.78
C ILE A 7 -20.77 30.74 66.02
N SER A 8 -21.99 30.24 66.05
CA SER A 8 -22.50 29.17 65.26
C SER A 8 -22.78 29.68 63.83
N ALA A 9 -21.89 29.43 62.92
CA ALA A 9 -22.14 29.66 61.49
C ALA A 9 -23.11 28.58 60.94
N SER A 10 -24.34 28.98 60.74
CA SER A 10 -25.34 28.17 60.02
C SER A 10 -24.89 28.05 58.54
N VAL A 11 -24.40 26.90 58.16
CA VAL A 11 -24.18 26.55 56.75
C VAL A 11 -25.55 26.32 56.13
N ALA A 12 -26.04 27.29 55.33
CA ALA A 12 -27.21 27.13 54.51
C ALA A 12 -26.96 26.00 53.48
N PRO A 13 -27.92 25.10 53.22
CA PRO A 13 -27.76 24.09 52.20
C PRO A 13 -27.56 24.77 50.84
N LEU A 14 -26.45 24.47 50.15
CA LEU A 14 -26.24 24.80 48.75
C LEU A 14 -27.37 24.15 47.94
N ILE A 15 -28.37 24.97 47.58
CA ILE A 15 -29.37 24.60 46.60
C ILE A 15 -28.60 24.51 45.26
N THR A 16 -28.27 23.34 44.82
CA THR A 16 -27.78 23.08 43.46
C THR A 16 -28.90 23.46 42.50
N GLN A 17 -28.94 24.72 42.07
CA GLN A 17 -29.79 25.13 40.96
C GLN A 17 -29.33 24.34 39.73
N LYS A 18 -30.22 23.48 39.21
CA LYS A 18 -29.99 22.78 37.97
C LYS A 18 -29.87 23.83 36.88
N LEU A 19 -28.69 23.95 36.27
CA LEU A 19 -28.44 24.89 35.18
C LEU A 19 -29.32 24.52 33.96
N PRO A 20 -29.77 25.51 33.18
CA PRO A 20 -30.46 25.27 31.91
C PRO A 20 -29.50 24.57 30.95
N VAL A 21 -29.96 23.43 30.39
CA VAL A 21 -29.17 22.59 29.51
C VAL A 21 -29.67 22.74 28.08
N VAL A 22 -28.77 23.10 27.15
CA VAL A 22 -29.04 23.15 25.71
C VAL A 22 -28.24 22.04 25.02
N ARG A 23 -28.92 21.18 24.25
CA ARG A 23 -28.27 20.04 23.57
C ARG A 23 -28.10 20.32 22.09
N PHE A 24 -26.95 19.94 21.55
CA PHE A 24 -26.59 20.08 20.15
C PHE A 24 -26.06 18.74 19.61
N ASN A 25 -26.57 18.33 18.45
CA ASN A 25 -25.93 17.27 17.70
C ASN A 25 -24.83 17.88 16.83
N ILE A 26 -23.58 17.36 17.01
CA ILE A 26 -22.39 17.96 16.39
C ILE A 26 -22.45 17.93 14.86
N ASP A 27 -23.01 16.88 14.26
CA ASP A 27 -23.03 16.72 12.81
C ASP A 27 -24.10 17.59 12.14
N LEU A 28 -25.21 17.87 12.86
CA LEU A 28 -26.34 18.60 12.31
C LEU A 28 -26.28 20.11 12.60
N GLN A 29 -25.71 20.50 13.74
CA GLN A 29 -25.82 21.86 14.26
C GLN A 29 -24.47 22.57 14.39
N CYS A 30 -23.36 21.85 14.29
CA CYS A 30 -22.02 22.41 14.40
C CYS A 30 -21.21 22.14 13.11
N PRO A 31 -21.36 22.99 12.07
CA PRO A 31 -20.66 22.79 10.80
C PRO A 31 -19.15 22.84 10.99
N ILE A 32 -18.46 21.99 10.21
CA ILE A 32 -16.98 21.98 10.16
C ILE A 32 -16.51 23.21 9.39
N GLN A 33 -15.58 23.96 9.96
CA GLN A 33 -14.98 25.11 9.30
C GLN A 33 -13.62 24.78 8.69
N TYR A 34 -12.77 24.12 9.48
CA TYR A 34 -11.41 23.77 9.08
C TYR A 34 -11.11 22.32 9.44
N VAL A 35 -10.33 21.65 8.58
CA VAL A 35 -9.73 20.34 8.85
C VAL A 35 -8.26 20.39 8.46
N THR A 36 -7.38 20.21 9.42
CA THR A 36 -5.95 20.04 9.16
C THR A 36 -5.61 18.57 9.23
N VAL A 37 -5.28 17.96 8.10
CA VAL A 37 -4.92 16.54 8.03
C VAL A 37 -3.41 16.39 8.20
N TYR A 38 -3.00 15.63 9.20
CA TYR A 38 -1.62 15.25 9.51
C TYR A 38 -1.29 13.88 8.91
N ASN A 39 -0.06 13.42 9.09
CA ASN A 39 0.37 12.10 8.61
C ASN A 39 -0.35 10.92 9.28
N ASP A 40 -0.89 11.10 10.50
CA ASP A 40 -1.43 10.04 11.34
C ASP A 40 -2.80 10.36 11.97
N ARG A 41 -3.29 11.60 11.85
CA ARG A 41 -4.55 12.08 12.43
C ARG A 41 -5.04 13.34 11.72
N ALA A 42 -6.15 13.90 12.16
CA ALA A 42 -6.59 15.23 11.73
C ALA A 42 -7.01 16.08 12.94
N GLU A 43 -6.91 17.38 12.79
CA GLU A 43 -7.53 18.37 13.67
C GLU A 43 -8.76 18.91 12.99
N VAL A 44 -9.90 18.82 13.66
CA VAL A 44 -11.19 19.30 13.15
C VAL A 44 -11.64 20.48 13.98
N THR A 45 -11.99 21.59 13.33
CA THR A 45 -12.55 22.78 13.96
C THR A 45 -13.98 23.00 13.50
N ARG A 46 -14.88 23.01 14.46
CA ARG A 46 -16.33 23.23 14.24
C ARG A 46 -16.77 24.54 14.87
N ILE A 47 -17.85 25.12 14.36
CA ILE A 47 -18.45 26.32 14.92
C ILE A 47 -19.81 25.98 15.49
N LEU A 48 -19.97 26.22 16.81
CA LEU A 48 -21.23 26.21 17.52
C LEU A 48 -21.77 27.64 17.58
N ARG A 49 -22.97 27.88 17.05
CA ARG A 49 -23.67 29.18 17.15
C ARG A 49 -24.95 29.01 17.94
N HIS A 50 -25.14 29.85 18.92
CA HIS A 50 -26.36 29.84 19.72
C HIS A 50 -26.76 31.26 20.14
N HIS A 51 -28.07 31.53 20.11
CA HIS A 51 -28.65 32.78 20.58
C HIS A 51 -29.16 32.60 22.02
N PHE A 52 -28.73 33.47 22.94
CA PHE A 52 -29.20 33.46 24.31
C PHE A 52 -30.14 34.65 24.57
N ASP A 53 -31.39 34.34 24.95
CA ASP A 53 -32.40 35.34 25.23
C ASP A 53 -32.24 36.03 26.57
N VAL A 54 -31.67 35.34 27.57
CA VAL A 54 -31.58 35.78 28.97
C VAL A 54 -30.13 35.62 29.46
N GLU A 55 -29.71 36.55 30.32
CA GLU A 55 -28.46 36.44 31.08
C GLU A 55 -28.47 35.21 32.01
N GLY A 56 -27.33 34.57 32.23
CA GLY A 56 -27.24 33.46 33.15
C GLY A 56 -26.14 32.46 32.78
N THR A 57 -26.10 31.37 33.54
CA THR A 57 -25.15 30.28 33.31
C THR A 57 -25.88 29.12 32.66
N TYR A 58 -25.31 28.60 31.57
CA TYR A 58 -25.90 27.55 30.74
C TYR A 58 -24.91 26.40 30.57
N GLU A 59 -25.45 25.19 30.45
CA GLU A 59 -24.73 24.00 30.01
C GLU A 59 -25.05 23.69 28.57
N LEU A 60 -24.05 23.75 27.66
CA LEU A 60 -24.14 23.38 26.28
C LEU A 60 -23.61 21.97 26.12
N VAL A 61 -24.47 21.03 25.80
CA VAL A 61 -24.11 19.62 25.65
C VAL A 61 -24.03 19.29 24.16
N LEU A 62 -22.83 18.95 23.67
CA LEU A 62 -22.58 18.52 22.30
C LEU A 62 -22.47 16.99 22.32
N ASP A 63 -23.30 16.35 21.51
CA ASP A 63 -23.29 14.88 21.34
C ASP A 63 -22.95 14.46 19.91
N GLY A 64 -22.61 13.18 19.72
CA GLY A 64 -22.34 12.62 18.41
C GLY A 64 -20.86 12.60 17.99
N PHE A 65 -19.93 12.86 18.90
CA PHE A 65 -18.49 12.73 18.60
C PHE A 65 -18.10 11.29 18.21
N SER A 66 -17.21 11.17 17.22
CA SER A 66 -16.62 9.90 16.84
C SER A 66 -15.85 9.23 18.00
N THR A 67 -15.80 7.91 18.00
CA THR A 67 -15.01 7.12 18.95
C THR A 67 -13.51 7.30 18.79
N PHE A 68 -13.05 7.90 17.70
CA PHE A 68 -11.63 8.16 17.40
C PHE A 68 -11.15 9.55 17.81
N VAL A 69 -12.02 10.36 18.44
CA VAL A 69 -11.62 11.67 18.99
C VAL A 69 -10.70 11.46 20.20
N ASP A 70 -9.60 12.20 20.23
CA ASP A 70 -8.68 12.24 21.37
C ASP A 70 -9.26 13.16 22.45
N GLU A 71 -9.66 12.59 23.57
CA GLU A 71 -10.30 13.28 24.69
C GLU A 71 -9.43 14.41 25.26
N THR A 72 -8.10 14.23 25.19
CA THR A 72 -7.14 15.21 25.76
C THR A 72 -6.92 16.42 24.85
N SER A 73 -7.34 16.33 23.60
CA SER A 73 -7.13 17.36 22.58
C SER A 73 -8.29 18.36 22.45
N LEU A 74 -9.39 18.10 23.15
CA LEU A 74 -10.57 18.96 23.07
C LEU A 74 -10.28 20.36 23.58
N HIS A 75 -10.51 21.33 22.71
CA HIS A 75 -10.30 22.73 23.01
C HIS A 75 -11.52 23.55 22.57
N VAL A 76 -11.92 24.48 23.41
CA VAL A 76 -13.01 25.42 23.12
C VAL A 76 -12.50 26.84 23.22
N SER A 77 -12.73 27.59 22.16
CA SER A 77 -12.35 29.00 22.12
C SER A 77 -13.51 29.83 21.55
N GLY A 78 -13.39 31.14 21.60
CA GLY A 78 -14.40 32.07 21.13
C GLY A 78 -15.26 32.66 22.26
N GLY A 79 -16.42 33.18 21.89
CA GLY A 79 -17.21 34.03 22.75
C GLY A 79 -16.77 35.49 22.65
N THR A 80 -17.63 36.42 23.09
CA THR A 80 -17.37 37.84 22.93
C THR A 80 -16.44 38.42 24.01
N GLY A 81 -15.87 37.56 24.86
CA GLY A 81 -14.90 37.93 25.92
C GLY A 81 -15.46 38.77 27.07
N LYS A 82 -16.45 39.63 26.82
CA LYS A 82 -17.15 40.44 27.85
C LYS A 82 -18.55 39.93 28.11
N SER A 83 -19.27 39.49 27.08
CA SER A 83 -20.67 39.11 27.17
C SER A 83 -20.87 37.60 27.34
N CYS A 84 -19.86 36.78 27.03
CA CYS A 84 -19.87 35.32 27.23
C CYS A 84 -18.51 34.84 27.73
N THR A 85 -18.50 34.07 28.81
CA THR A 85 -17.29 33.49 29.41
C THR A 85 -17.45 31.99 29.53
N ILE A 86 -16.48 31.23 29.02
CA ILE A 86 -16.40 29.77 29.21
C ILE A 86 -15.90 29.51 30.63
N LEU A 87 -16.71 28.83 31.45
CA LEU A 87 -16.38 28.53 32.86
C LEU A 87 -15.71 27.14 32.97
N GLU A 88 -16.28 26.14 32.30
CA GLU A 88 -15.83 24.75 32.39
C GLU A 88 -16.09 24.03 31.09
N VAL A 89 -15.20 23.10 30.75
CA VAL A 89 -15.36 22.17 29.66
C VAL A 89 -15.12 20.77 30.21
N SER A 90 -16.12 19.90 30.10
CA SER A 90 -16.03 18.51 30.52
C SER A 90 -16.38 17.57 29.37
N TYR A 91 -15.77 16.40 29.38
CA TYR A 91 -15.98 15.36 28.38
C TYR A 91 -16.36 14.06 29.06
N GLN A 92 -17.39 13.39 28.56
CA GLN A 92 -17.90 12.15 29.12
C GLN A 92 -18.12 11.11 28.02
N THR A 93 -17.69 9.90 28.29
CA THR A 93 -18.03 8.75 27.47
C THR A 93 -19.19 8.00 28.13
N ARG A 94 -20.33 7.95 27.46
CA ARG A 94 -21.54 7.28 27.92
C ARG A 94 -21.76 6.02 27.09
N HIS A 95 -22.02 4.91 27.74
CA HIS A 95 -22.42 3.69 27.07
C HIS A 95 -23.95 3.56 27.19
N GLU A 96 -24.65 3.69 26.06
CA GLU A 96 -26.09 3.45 25.99
C GLU A 96 -26.31 2.01 25.51
N ASP A 97 -26.98 1.21 26.35
CA ASP A 97 -27.51 -0.08 25.94
C ASP A 97 -28.74 0.17 25.09
N ILE A 98 -28.62 0.03 23.79
CA ILE A 98 -29.75 0.16 22.87
C ILE A 98 -30.58 -1.13 23.00
N ALA A 99 -31.90 -0.96 23.24
CA ALA A 99 -32.85 -2.07 23.18
C ALA A 99 -32.68 -2.82 21.85
N PRO A 100 -32.74 -4.14 21.83
CA PRO A 100 -32.47 -4.94 20.65
C PRO A 100 -33.38 -4.52 19.50
N PRO A 101 -32.84 -4.18 18.32
CA PRO A 101 -33.67 -3.93 17.15
C PRO A 101 -34.48 -5.19 16.80
N SER A 102 -35.66 -4.99 16.20
CA SER A 102 -36.60 -6.04 15.76
C SER A 102 -36.02 -7.07 14.76
N ASP A 103 -34.75 -6.96 14.42
CA ASP A 103 -34.05 -7.82 13.45
C ASP A 103 -33.51 -9.13 14.02
N LEU A 104 -33.73 -9.42 15.30
CA LEU A 104 -33.41 -10.74 15.88
C LEU A 104 -34.14 -11.89 15.16
N SER A 105 -35.34 -11.62 14.63
CA SER A 105 -36.10 -12.61 13.85
C SER A 105 -35.42 -12.98 12.51
N SER A 106 -34.67 -12.07 11.90
CA SER A 106 -33.93 -12.33 10.65
C SER A 106 -32.67 -13.17 10.90
N LEU A 107 -31.99 -12.94 12.01
CA LEU A 107 -30.79 -13.67 12.39
C LEU A 107 -31.11 -15.11 12.81
N ASP A 108 -32.21 -15.30 13.58
CA ASP A 108 -32.75 -16.62 13.91
C ASP A 108 -33.20 -17.39 12.66
N GLN A 109 -33.80 -16.70 11.66
CA GLN A 109 -34.14 -17.32 10.38
C GLN A 109 -32.92 -17.79 9.59
N LEU A 110 -31.86 -16.99 9.54
CA LEU A 110 -30.59 -17.38 8.88
C LEU A 110 -29.89 -18.52 9.58
N GLN A 111 -29.94 -18.57 10.92
CA GLN A 111 -29.42 -19.69 11.73
C GLN A 111 -30.19 -20.98 11.49
N ASN A 112 -31.52 -20.92 11.44
CA ASN A 112 -32.35 -22.06 11.10
C ASN A 112 -32.12 -22.57 9.69
N GLN A 113 -31.91 -21.67 8.71
CA GLN A 113 -31.53 -22.07 7.35
C GLN A 113 -30.16 -22.74 7.28
N LEU A 114 -29.19 -22.28 8.07
CA LEU A 114 -27.88 -22.91 8.19
C LEU A 114 -27.96 -24.33 8.76
N GLU A 115 -28.79 -24.53 9.82
CA GLU A 115 -28.99 -25.83 10.43
C GLU A 115 -29.66 -26.81 9.46
N ASN A 116 -30.64 -26.35 8.68
CA ASN A 116 -31.28 -27.17 7.64
C ASN A 116 -30.25 -27.62 6.58
N ILE A 117 -29.41 -26.71 6.07
CA ILE A 117 -28.36 -27.06 5.10
C ILE A 117 -27.36 -28.06 5.69
N LEU A 118 -26.98 -27.91 6.96
CA LEU A 118 -26.09 -28.86 7.63
C LEU A 118 -26.68 -30.26 7.70
N THR A 119 -27.99 -30.37 7.97
CA THR A 119 -28.68 -31.66 7.97
C THR A 119 -28.79 -32.28 6.58
N GLU A 120 -29.01 -31.47 5.56
CA GLU A 120 -29.00 -31.91 4.15
C GLU A 120 -27.61 -32.43 3.73
N ILE A 121 -26.54 -31.68 4.02
CA ILE A 121 -25.15 -32.13 3.76
C ILE A 121 -24.89 -33.48 4.44
N GLU A 122 -25.32 -33.66 5.66
CA GLU A 122 -25.13 -34.91 6.41
C GLU A 122 -25.88 -36.08 5.75
N THR A 123 -27.09 -35.85 5.22
CA THR A 123 -27.86 -36.87 4.51
C THR A 123 -27.18 -37.30 3.21
N HIS A 124 -26.72 -36.36 2.40
CA HIS A 124 -25.99 -36.64 1.15
C HIS A 124 -24.65 -37.34 1.44
N LYS A 125 -23.91 -36.96 2.48
CA LYS A 125 -22.71 -37.68 2.92
C LYS A 125 -22.95 -39.12 3.31
N ARG A 126 -24.07 -39.40 4.00
CA ARG A 126 -24.45 -40.79 4.36
C ARG A 126 -24.78 -41.61 3.13
N GLU A 127 -25.47 -41.02 2.15
CA GLU A 127 -25.79 -41.69 0.90
C GLU A 127 -24.52 -41.98 0.09
N LEU A 128 -23.62 -41.01 -0.07
CA LEU A 128 -22.33 -41.21 -0.69
C LEU A 128 -21.52 -42.32 -0.03
N ALA A 129 -21.48 -42.34 1.31
CA ALA A 129 -20.81 -43.42 2.08
C ALA A 129 -21.44 -44.81 1.84
N ARG A 130 -22.74 -44.85 1.58
CA ARG A 130 -23.44 -46.09 1.22
C ARG A 130 -23.04 -46.57 -0.16
N LEU A 131 -23.02 -45.68 -1.15
CA LEU A 131 -22.59 -45.98 -2.52
C LEU A 131 -21.13 -46.45 -2.59
N VAL A 132 -20.24 -45.82 -1.83
CA VAL A 132 -18.81 -46.21 -1.72
C VAL A 132 -18.69 -47.63 -1.14
N LYS A 133 -19.50 -47.98 -0.11
CA LYS A 133 -19.53 -49.34 0.45
C LYS A 133 -20.05 -50.35 -0.55
N GLN A 134 -21.10 -50.03 -1.32
CA GLN A 134 -21.62 -50.90 -2.37
C GLN A 134 -20.57 -51.15 -3.46
N ARG A 135 -19.85 -50.13 -3.89
CA ARG A 135 -18.74 -50.25 -4.81
C ARG A 135 -17.66 -51.17 -4.27
N ALA A 136 -17.17 -50.91 -3.05
CA ALA A 136 -16.14 -51.73 -2.44
C ALA A 136 -16.55 -53.20 -2.29
N TRP A 137 -17.85 -53.48 -1.98
CA TRP A 137 -18.36 -54.84 -1.96
C TRP A 137 -18.34 -55.50 -3.35
N LEU A 138 -18.72 -54.76 -4.38
CA LEU A 138 -18.74 -55.23 -5.78
C LEU A 138 -17.31 -55.53 -6.25
N ASP A 139 -16.35 -54.65 -5.99
CA ASP A 139 -14.93 -54.81 -6.28
C ASP A 139 -14.32 -56.01 -5.56
N GLY A 140 -14.63 -56.16 -4.25
CA GLY A 140 -14.18 -57.30 -3.47
C GLY A 140 -14.76 -58.65 -3.95
N ARG A 141 -15.98 -58.64 -4.54
CA ARG A 141 -16.58 -59.83 -5.15
C ARG A 141 -15.93 -60.18 -6.47
N SER A 142 -15.66 -59.16 -7.32
CA SER A 142 -14.95 -59.30 -8.57
C SER A 142 -13.57 -59.92 -8.37
N THR A 143 -12.79 -59.38 -7.39
CA THR A 143 -11.46 -59.87 -7.07
C THR A 143 -11.47 -61.34 -6.62
N LYS A 144 -12.48 -61.76 -5.82
CA LYS A 144 -12.61 -63.16 -5.38
C LYS A 144 -12.95 -64.09 -6.52
N LEU A 145 -13.75 -63.66 -7.51
CA LEU A 145 -14.08 -64.46 -8.70
C LEU A 145 -12.90 -64.61 -9.65
N MET A 146 -12.07 -63.58 -9.81
CA MET A 146 -10.90 -63.65 -10.66
C MET A 146 -9.75 -64.49 -10.07
N ASN A 147 -9.67 -64.63 -8.74
CA ASN A 147 -8.62 -65.40 -8.07
C ASN A 147 -9.02 -66.87 -7.77
N GLN A 148 -10.06 -67.40 -8.41
CA GLN A 148 -10.39 -68.82 -8.31
C GLN A 148 -9.52 -69.63 -9.27
N ASP A 149 -8.51 -70.33 -8.71
CA ASP A 149 -7.68 -71.26 -9.46
C ASP A 149 -8.45 -72.59 -9.69
N GLY A 150 -8.85 -72.82 -10.94
CA GLY A 150 -9.50 -74.04 -11.37
C GLY A 150 -9.54 -74.18 -12.91
N PRO A 151 -9.70 -75.40 -13.47
CA PRO A 151 -9.85 -75.55 -14.90
C PRO A 151 -11.15 -74.91 -15.40
N CYS A 152 -11.03 -73.88 -16.26
CA CYS A 152 -12.18 -73.18 -16.83
C CYS A 152 -12.94 -74.05 -17.81
N THR A 153 -14.22 -74.30 -17.57
CA THR A 153 -15.14 -74.90 -18.52
C THR A 153 -15.80 -73.85 -19.41
N SER A 154 -16.36 -74.20 -20.55
CA SER A 154 -17.08 -73.27 -21.43
C SER A 154 -18.23 -72.55 -20.71
N SER A 155 -18.93 -73.26 -19.81
CA SER A 155 -19.98 -72.66 -18.98
C SER A 155 -19.46 -71.62 -17.95
N ASP A 156 -18.21 -71.74 -17.49
CA ASP A 156 -17.59 -70.80 -16.56
C ASP A 156 -17.22 -69.48 -17.28
N LEU A 157 -16.81 -69.56 -18.55
CA LEU A 157 -16.54 -68.41 -19.41
C LEU A 157 -17.80 -67.59 -19.69
N ASP A 158 -18.94 -68.27 -20.03
CA ASP A 158 -20.23 -67.60 -20.25
C ASP A 158 -20.73 -66.89 -18.98
N ASN A 159 -20.61 -67.53 -17.82
CA ASN A 159 -20.98 -66.96 -16.53
C ASN A 159 -20.09 -65.76 -16.17
N MET A 160 -18.80 -65.86 -16.49
CA MET A 160 -17.84 -64.77 -16.26
C MET A 160 -18.14 -63.56 -17.16
N GLN A 161 -18.50 -63.80 -18.41
CA GLN A 161 -18.89 -62.74 -19.35
C GLN A 161 -20.15 -62.02 -18.86
N GLN A 162 -21.18 -62.76 -18.48
CA GLN A 162 -22.41 -62.19 -17.91
C GLN A 162 -22.15 -61.40 -16.62
N PHE A 163 -21.25 -61.89 -15.77
CA PHE A 163 -20.84 -61.16 -14.55
C PHE A 163 -20.08 -59.87 -14.90
N LEU A 164 -19.19 -59.87 -15.87
CA LEU A 164 -18.45 -58.69 -16.29
C LEU A 164 -19.37 -57.60 -16.88
N GLU A 165 -20.38 -57.99 -17.66
CA GLU A 165 -21.39 -57.09 -18.19
C GLU A 165 -22.22 -56.45 -17.07
N PHE A 166 -22.69 -57.28 -16.12
CA PHE A 166 -23.39 -56.80 -14.94
C PHE A 166 -22.53 -55.88 -14.09
N TYR A 167 -21.28 -56.26 -13.83
CA TYR A 167 -20.30 -55.49 -13.07
C TYR A 167 -20.07 -54.12 -13.68
N HIS A 168 -19.77 -54.08 -14.98
CA HIS A 168 -19.53 -52.83 -15.72
C HIS A 168 -20.76 -51.90 -15.69
N LYS A 169 -21.95 -52.44 -15.95
CA LYS A 169 -23.19 -51.67 -15.94
C LYS A 169 -23.48 -51.10 -14.51
N THR A 170 -23.26 -51.91 -13.49
CA THR A 170 -23.51 -51.50 -12.11
C THR A 170 -22.49 -50.44 -11.64
N LEU A 171 -21.21 -50.59 -12.04
CA LEU A 171 -20.19 -49.59 -11.75
C LEU A 171 -20.54 -48.23 -12.33
N LEU A 172 -20.95 -48.19 -13.62
CA LEU A 172 -21.35 -46.93 -14.27
C LEU A 172 -22.48 -46.23 -13.51
N ILE A 173 -23.47 -46.98 -13.05
CA ILE A 173 -24.60 -46.45 -12.26
C ILE A 173 -24.12 -45.92 -10.92
N LEU A 174 -23.26 -46.66 -10.19
CA LEU A 174 -22.73 -46.23 -8.90
C LEU A 174 -21.83 -45.02 -9.04
N ASP A 175 -21.01 -44.91 -10.10
CA ASP A 175 -20.14 -43.77 -10.37
C ASP A 175 -20.95 -42.51 -10.68
N ASP A 176 -22.00 -42.63 -11.51
CA ASP A 176 -22.92 -41.55 -11.84
C ASP A 176 -23.66 -41.03 -10.62
N GLN A 177 -24.20 -41.95 -9.78
CA GLN A 177 -24.86 -41.62 -8.52
C GLN A 177 -23.89 -40.97 -7.53
N SER A 178 -22.67 -41.48 -7.41
CA SER A 178 -21.66 -40.91 -6.51
C SER A 178 -21.25 -39.49 -6.95
N ALA A 179 -21.06 -39.28 -8.24
CA ALA A 179 -20.77 -37.96 -8.80
C ALA A 179 -21.92 -36.96 -8.55
N GLY A 180 -23.16 -37.41 -8.68
CA GLY A 180 -24.35 -36.61 -8.37
C GLY A 180 -24.40 -36.19 -6.90
N GLU A 181 -24.13 -37.11 -5.96
CA GLU A 181 -24.10 -36.81 -4.53
C GLU A 181 -22.93 -35.85 -4.16
N GLU A 182 -21.76 -36.02 -4.79
CA GLU A 182 -20.61 -35.12 -4.59
C GLU A 182 -20.91 -33.70 -5.08
N ASP A 183 -21.56 -33.56 -6.24
CA ASP A 183 -21.95 -32.26 -6.79
C ASP A 183 -23.00 -31.55 -5.90
N GLU A 184 -23.98 -32.29 -5.36
CA GLU A 184 -24.95 -31.69 -4.41
C GLU A 184 -24.29 -31.28 -3.10
N ILE A 185 -23.39 -32.09 -2.53
CA ILE A 185 -22.61 -31.73 -1.36
C ILE A 185 -21.80 -30.44 -1.62
N LYS A 186 -21.21 -30.30 -2.80
CA LYS A 186 -20.45 -29.10 -3.16
C LYS A 186 -21.34 -27.84 -3.21
N LYS A 187 -22.48 -27.91 -3.89
CA LYS A 187 -23.45 -26.81 -3.96
C LYS A 187 -23.95 -26.38 -2.59
N LEU A 188 -24.24 -27.35 -1.70
CA LEU A 188 -24.67 -27.08 -0.35
C LEU A 188 -23.56 -26.46 0.52
N ASN A 189 -22.30 -26.87 0.34
CA ASN A 189 -21.17 -26.24 1.03
C ASN A 189 -20.98 -24.78 0.57
N ASP A 190 -21.07 -24.48 -0.72
CA ASP A 190 -20.97 -23.10 -1.24
C ASP A 190 -22.09 -22.23 -0.65
N ARG A 191 -23.31 -22.78 -0.54
CA ARG A 191 -24.45 -22.09 0.09
C ARG A 191 -24.27 -21.90 1.61
N GLN A 192 -23.65 -22.87 2.28
CA GLN A 192 -23.29 -22.78 3.71
C GLN A 192 -22.30 -21.64 3.96
N GLU A 193 -21.26 -21.50 3.12
CA GLU A 193 -20.27 -20.42 3.24
C GLU A 193 -20.92 -19.04 3.03
N ALA A 194 -21.80 -18.91 2.04
CA ALA A 194 -22.54 -17.70 1.79
C ALA A 194 -23.41 -17.29 2.99
N LEU A 195 -24.14 -18.24 3.60
CA LEU A 195 -24.96 -17.99 4.80
C LEU A 195 -24.11 -17.64 6.02
N LYS A 196 -22.98 -18.30 6.23
CA LYS A 196 -22.04 -17.95 7.32
C LYS A 196 -21.52 -16.53 7.17
N SER A 197 -21.19 -16.12 5.93
CA SER A 197 -20.76 -14.75 5.65
C SER A 197 -21.87 -13.73 5.98
N GLN A 198 -23.11 -14.02 5.61
CA GLN A 198 -24.26 -13.17 5.94
C GLN A 198 -24.51 -13.09 7.45
N ILE A 199 -24.48 -14.22 8.17
CA ILE A 199 -24.62 -14.26 9.63
C ILE A 199 -23.52 -13.45 10.31
N ASN A 200 -22.26 -13.56 9.85
CA ASN A 200 -21.14 -12.80 10.39
C ASN A 200 -21.30 -11.28 10.13
N GLN A 201 -21.78 -10.89 8.95
CA GLN A 201 -22.08 -9.49 8.66
C GLN A 201 -23.20 -8.95 9.56
N HIS A 202 -24.29 -9.67 9.69
CA HIS A 202 -25.39 -9.29 10.58
C HIS A 202 -25.00 -9.34 12.05
N GLY A 203 -24.20 -10.33 12.47
CA GLY A 203 -23.67 -10.45 13.83
C GLY A 203 -22.74 -9.31 14.22
N ALA A 204 -21.79 -8.97 13.35
CA ALA A 204 -20.89 -7.84 13.57
C ALA A 204 -21.64 -6.51 13.65
N THR A 205 -22.67 -6.31 12.82
CA THR A 205 -23.53 -5.13 12.86
C THR A 205 -24.38 -5.09 14.14
N ALA A 206 -24.87 -6.24 14.62
CA ALA A 206 -25.66 -6.35 15.83
C ALA A 206 -24.83 -6.16 17.12
N GLU A 207 -23.57 -6.62 17.17
CA GLU A 207 -22.68 -6.38 18.32
C GLU A 207 -22.24 -4.92 18.41
N VAL A 208 -21.93 -4.29 17.27
CA VAL A 208 -21.62 -2.84 17.19
C VAL A 208 -22.83 -2.00 17.63
N ASN A 209 -24.05 -2.44 17.32
CA ASN A 209 -25.27 -1.75 17.72
C ASN A 209 -25.72 -2.03 19.16
N ARG A 210 -25.19 -3.05 19.86
CA ARG A 210 -25.56 -3.35 21.25
C ARG A 210 -25.03 -2.36 22.28
N ARG A 211 -23.89 -1.72 22.00
CA ARG A 211 -23.30 -0.70 22.87
C ARG A 211 -22.93 0.51 22.00
N LYS A 212 -23.83 1.44 21.88
CA LYS A 212 -23.52 2.73 21.30
C LYS A 212 -22.72 3.50 22.35
N THR A 213 -21.44 3.66 22.08
CA THR A 213 -20.61 4.57 22.85
C THR A 213 -20.94 5.99 22.38
N CYS A 214 -21.72 6.70 23.18
CA CYS A 214 -22.03 8.11 22.97
C CYS A 214 -20.95 8.93 23.68
N ARG A 215 -20.33 9.83 22.95
CA ARG A 215 -19.35 10.77 23.50
C ARG A 215 -20.01 12.13 23.54
N GLU A 216 -20.05 12.70 24.72
CA GLU A 216 -20.68 13.99 25.02
C GLU A 216 -19.62 14.96 25.55
N MET A 217 -19.68 16.21 25.09
CA MET A 217 -18.89 17.32 25.61
C MET A 217 -19.84 18.32 26.22
N THR A 218 -19.64 18.71 27.46
CA THR A 218 -20.41 19.75 28.14
C THR A 218 -19.55 20.98 28.32
N ILE A 219 -20.04 22.11 27.81
CA ILE A 219 -19.41 23.42 27.92
C ILE A 219 -20.32 24.27 28.81
N THR A 220 -19.80 24.65 29.98
CA THR A 220 -20.50 25.60 30.88
C THR A 220 -20.10 27.01 30.51
N VAL A 221 -21.07 27.82 30.11
CA VAL A 221 -20.86 29.22 29.74
C VAL A 221 -21.65 30.15 30.64
N HIS A 222 -21.07 31.30 30.98
CA HIS A 222 -21.76 32.39 31.63
C HIS A 222 -21.99 33.53 30.64
N VAL A 223 -23.24 33.90 30.46
CA VAL A 223 -23.70 34.97 29.57
C VAL A 223 -24.07 36.15 30.44
N ALA A 224 -23.36 37.26 30.26
CA ALA A 224 -23.54 38.46 31.08
C ALA A 224 -24.68 39.38 30.64
N ASP A 225 -25.00 39.32 29.33
CA ASP A 225 -26.05 40.14 28.71
C ASP A 225 -27.05 39.22 27.98
N GLY A 226 -28.37 39.52 28.13
CA GLY A 226 -29.41 38.82 27.34
C GLY A 226 -29.45 39.27 25.88
N GLN A 227 -30.09 38.48 25.04
CA GLN A 227 -30.24 38.68 23.59
C GLN A 227 -28.92 38.81 22.82
N ILE A 228 -28.04 37.84 23.01
CA ILE A 228 -26.73 37.82 22.39
C ILE A 228 -26.52 36.55 21.54
N ASP A 229 -25.93 36.73 20.36
CA ASP A 229 -25.43 35.65 19.54
C ASP A 229 -24.00 35.28 19.94
N VAL A 230 -23.80 34.03 20.33
CA VAL A 230 -22.50 33.51 20.71
C VAL A 230 -22.03 32.50 19.67
N ALA A 231 -20.78 32.66 19.24
CA ALA A 231 -20.09 31.70 18.39
C ALA A 231 -18.89 31.12 19.15
N LEU A 232 -18.89 29.81 19.35
CA LEU A 232 -17.80 29.06 19.94
C LEU A 232 -17.12 28.19 18.89
N GLU A 233 -15.80 28.19 18.90
CA GLU A 233 -15.00 27.26 18.10
C GLU A 233 -14.62 26.07 18.96
N VAL A 234 -14.96 24.88 18.49
CA VAL A 234 -14.65 23.60 19.12
C VAL A 234 -13.67 22.87 18.22
N SER A 235 -12.43 22.70 18.71
CA SER A 235 -11.38 21.96 18.00
C SER A 235 -10.97 20.70 18.75
N TYR A 236 -10.62 19.65 18.00
CA TYR A 236 -10.18 18.36 18.54
C TYR A 236 -9.37 17.59 17.52
N LEU A 237 -8.51 16.69 18.01
CA LEU A 237 -7.78 15.72 17.21
C LEU A 237 -8.61 14.45 17.05
N ILE A 238 -8.63 13.93 15.82
CA ILE A 238 -9.32 12.70 15.48
C ILE A 238 -8.36 11.73 14.77
N GLY A 239 -8.33 10.49 15.22
CA GLY A 239 -7.49 9.42 14.66
C GLY A 239 -8.10 8.72 13.45
N ASN A 240 -7.42 7.68 12.95
CA ASN A 240 -7.82 6.86 11.81
C ASN A 240 -8.00 7.65 10.50
N CYS A 241 -7.27 8.72 10.34
CA CYS A 241 -7.16 9.48 9.10
C CYS A 241 -5.70 9.91 8.88
N SER A 242 -5.33 10.04 7.62
CA SER A 242 -3.97 10.38 7.22
C SER A 242 -3.97 10.94 5.81
N TRP A 243 -2.85 11.56 5.44
CA TRP A 243 -2.61 11.91 4.06
C TRP A 243 -1.21 11.48 3.62
N THR A 244 -1.05 11.29 2.30
CA THR A 244 0.22 10.97 1.65
C THR A 244 0.36 11.75 0.36
N ALA A 245 1.61 12.06 -0.02
CA ALA A 245 1.91 12.72 -1.28
C ALA A 245 1.76 11.75 -2.47
N SER A 246 1.36 12.28 -3.63
CA SER A 246 1.35 11.57 -4.91
C SER A 246 1.56 12.56 -6.06
N TYR A 247 2.13 12.10 -7.16
CA TYR A 247 2.53 12.98 -8.25
C TYR A 247 2.16 12.41 -9.62
N ASP A 248 1.75 13.31 -10.52
CA ASP A 248 1.69 13.03 -11.95
C ASP A 248 2.72 13.93 -12.64
N VAL A 249 3.70 13.33 -13.32
CA VAL A 249 4.71 14.06 -14.09
C VAL A 249 4.42 13.92 -15.57
N ARG A 250 4.29 15.05 -16.24
CA ARG A 250 4.08 15.15 -17.68
C ARG A 250 5.30 15.79 -18.33
N VAL A 251 5.96 15.04 -19.19
CA VAL A 251 7.04 15.53 -20.02
C VAL A 251 6.50 15.72 -21.44
N SER A 252 6.57 16.93 -21.97
CA SER A 252 6.14 17.25 -23.33
C SER A 252 7.33 17.69 -24.17
N SER A 253 7.43 17.16 -25.39
CA SER A 253 8.43 17.53 -26.39
C SER A 253 7.86 18.62 -27.31
N VAL A 254 7.69 19.83 -26.79
CA VAL A 254 6.96 20.92 -27.48
C VAL A 254 7.72 21.55 -28.64
N GLU A 255 9.02 21.42 -28.76
CA GLU A 255 9.85 21.84 -29.91
C GLU A 255 11.26 21.26 -29.77
N ALA A 256 11.99 21.16 -30.87
CA ALA A 256 13.28 20.48 -31.01
C ALA A 256 14.37 20.78 -29.94
N ASN A 257 14.14 21.73 -29.01
CA ASN A 257 15.12 22.11 -27.98
C ASN A 257 14.53 22.54 -26.61
N ARG A 258 13.21 22.43 -26.39
CA ARG A 258 12.59 22.76 -25.09
C ARG A 258 11.62 21.68 -24.69
N GLN A 259 12.12 20.75 -23.90
CA GLN A 259 11.26 19.80 -23.20
C GLN A 259 10.76 20.46 -21.92
N ARG A 260 9.44 20.47 -21.72
CA ARG A 260 8.80 21.01 -20.52
C ARG A 260 8.42 19.87 -19.61
N THR A 261 8.81 19.95 -18.36
CA THR A 261 8.41 19.00 -17.32
C THR A 261 7.44 19.68 -16.39
N GLN A 262 6.21 19.18 -16.37
CA GLN A 262 5.16 19.64 -15.46
C GLN A 262 4.88 18.55 -14.43
N LEU A 263 4.96 18.91 -13.16
CA LEU A 263 4.65 18.03 -12.03
C LEU A 263 3.37 18.51 -11.35
N THR A 264 2.34 17.66 -11.35
CA THR A 264 1.14 17.91 -10.55
C THR A 264 1.27 17.20 -9.21
N TYR A 265 1.25 17.98 -8.15
CA TYR A 265 1.39 17.53 -6.77
C TYR A 265 0.03 17.34 -6.13
N TYR A 266 -0.25 16.16 -5.60
CA TYR A 266 -1.50 15.81 -4.95
C TYR A 266 -1.29 15.36 -3.51
N GLY A 267 -2.28 15.64 -2.67
CA GLY A 267 -2.48 14.98 -1.39
C GLY A 267 -3.54 13.89 -1.53
N ILE A 268 -3.23 12.70 -1.10
CA ILE A 268 -4.17 11.58 -1.02
C ILE A 268 -4.61 11.45 0.43
N ILE A 269 -5.86 11.83 0.71
CA ILE A 269 -6.45 11.80 2.05
C ILE A 269 -7.25 10.50 2.19
N VAL A 270 -7.02 9.78 3.28
CA VAL A 270 -7.81 8.60 3.67
C VAL A 270 -8.47 8.89 5.00
N ASN A 271 -9.80 8.90 5.01
CA ASN A 271 -10.59 9.16 6.21
C ASN A 271 -11.35 7.88 6.63
N ARG A 272 -11.04 7.37 7.82
CA ARG A 272 -11.72 6.25 8.51
C ARG A 272 -12.11 6.64 9.93
N SER A 273 -12.25 7.92 10.17
CA SER A 273 -12.51 8.48 11.50
C SER A 273 -13.95 8.31 12.00
N GLN A 274 -14.86 7.77 11.17
CA GLN A 274 -16.30 7.71 11.40
C GLN A 274 -16.97 9.10 11.42
N GLU A 275 -16.30 10.11 10.93
CA GLU A 275 -16.81 11.47 10.81
C GLU A 275 -16.65 11.95 9.36
N ASN A 276 -17.77 12.39 8.75
CA ASN A 276 -17.77 12.96 7.39
C ASN A 276 -17.42 14.44 7.46
N TRP A 277 -16.50 14.86 6.61
CA TRP A 277 -16.08 16.26 6.54
C TRP A 277 -16.73 16.93 5.32
N HIS A 278 -17.86 17.58 5.54
CA HIS A 278 -18.63 18.22 4.47
C HIS A 278 -18.31 19.71 4.34
N ASP A 279 -18.09 20.17 3.11
CA ASP A 279 -17.86 21.57 2.74
C ASP A 279 -16.89 22.31 3.67
N ALA A 280 -15.74 21.68 3.97
CA ALA A 280 -14.72 22.21 4.87
C ALA A 280 -13.54 22.81 4.12
N ASN A 281 -12.82 23.73 4.78
CA ASN A 281 -11.50 24.18 4.33
C ASN A 281 -10.45 23.17 4.80
N PHE A 282 -9.60 22.71 3.88
CA PHE A 282 -8.58 21.73 4.18
C PHE A 282 -7.17 22.32 4.19
N SER A 283 -6.38 21.86 5.14
CA SER A 283 -4.93 22.02 5.18
C SER A 283 -4.26 20.65 5.35
N LEU A 284 -3.17 20.41 4.62
CA LEU A 284 -2.37 19.19 4.73
C LEU A 284 -1.06 19.53 5.42
N SER A 285 -0.77 18.91 6.55
CA SER A 285 0.44 19.21 7.33
C SER A 285 1.39 18.02 7.36
N THR A 286 2.70 18.31 7.26
CA THR A 286 3.76 17.29 7.41
C THR A 286 4.09 16.97 8.85
N ALA A 287 3.48 17.67 9.81
CA ALA A 287 3.65 17.37 11.23
C ALA A 287 3.13 15.97 11.58
N THR A 288 3.72 15.37 12.59
CA THR A 288 3.27 14.09 13.16
C THR A 288 3.02 14.29 14.66
N PRO A 289 1.83 14.73 15.05
CA PRO A 289 1.53 15.08 16.45
C PRO A 289 1.72 13.92 17.44
N SER A 290 1.60 12.66 16.97
CA SER A 290 1.78 11.47 17.81
C SER A 290 3.22 11.22 18.29
N LEU A 291 4.23 11.74 17.55
CA LEU A 291 5.64 11.50 17.89
C LEU A 291 6.08 12.22 19.17
N GLY A 292 5.34 13.23 19.62
CA GLY A 292 5.71 14.03 20.79
C GLY A 292 6.97 14.88 20.57
N GLY A 293 7.24 15.79 21.50
CA GLY A 293 8.38 16.72 21.39
C GLY A 293 9.69 16.24 22.03
N THR A 294 9.75 15.03 22.60
CA THR A 294 10.94 14.53 23.30
C THR A 294 11.77 13.62 22.41
N PRO A 295 13.06 13.94 22.16
CA PRO A 295 13.91 13.07 21.37
C PRO A 295 14.12 11.71 22.05
N PRO A 296 14.22 10.62 21.30
CA PRO A 296 14.49 9.29 21.85
C PRO A 296 15.85 9.29 22.54
N LYS A 297 15.93 8.65 23.71
CA LYS A 297 17.19 8.49 24.44
C LYS A 297 17.95 7.30 23.89
N LEU A 298 19.21 7.53 23.51
CA LEU A 298 20.09 6.44 23.07
C LEU A 298 20.42 5.53 24.26
N SER A 299 20.17 4.24 24.11
CA SER A 299 20.59 3.22 25.07
C SER A 299 22.07 2.87 24.90
N THR A 300 22.69 2.31 25.95
CA THR A 300 24.08 1.87 25.88
C THR A 300 24.16 0.55 25.13
N LEU A 301 24.88 0.50 23.98
CA LEU A 301 25.21 -0.74 23.29
C LEU A 301 26.37 -1.41 24.03
N LYS A 302 26.10 -2.56 24.67
CA LYS A 302 27.13 -3.38 25.31
C LYS A 302 27.53 -4.51 24.38
N ILE A 303 28.83 -4.70 24.20
CA ILE A 303 29.40 -5.86 23.52
C ILE A 303 29.88 -6.86 24.58
N ASP A 304 29.51 -8.12 24.44
CA ASP A 304 29.97 -9.21 25.29
C ASP A 304 30.26 -10.45 24.44
N TYR A 305 31.03 -11.40 25.00
CA TYR A 305 31.32 -12.63 24.28
C TYR A 305 30.06 -13.47 24.12
N TYR A 306 29.90 -14.06 22.93
CA TYR A 306 28.83 -15.00 22.65
C TYR A 306 28.91 -16.19 23.62
N LYS A 307 27.92 -16.35 24.48
CA LYS A 307 27.71 -17.51 25.33
C LYS A 307 26.73 -18.45 24.63
N PRO A 308 27.17 -19.59 24.07
CA PRO A 308 26.26 -20.52 23.45
C PRO A 308 25.24 -20.98 24.50
N SER A 309 23.97 -20.88 24.17
CA SER A 309 22.88 -21.41 25.02
C SER A 309 23.12 -22.92 25.19
N PRO A 310 22.99 -23.48 26.42
CA PRO A 310 23.09 -24.92 26.61
C PRO A 310 22.03 -25.61 25.71
N PRO A 311 22.38 -26.76 25.09
CA PRO A 311 21.47 -27.48 24.24
C PRO A 311 20.20 -27.83 25.03
N THR A 312 19.07 -27.34 24.61
CA THR A 312 17.76 -27.73 25.14
C THR A 312 17.54 -29.20 24.78
N TYR A 313 17.79 -30.10 25.72
CA TYR A 313 17.39 -31.49 25.58
C TYR A 313 15.86 -31.55 25.55
N HIS A 314 15.29 -31.66 24.37
CA HIS A 314 13.87 -32.04 24.22
C HIS A 314 13.73 -33.46 24.75
N ARG A 315 13.23 -33.57 25.98
CA ARG A 315 12.78 -34.85 26.54
C ARG A 315 11.64 -35.34 25.63
N PRO A 316 11.73 -36.54 25.05
CA PRO A 316 10.63 -37.05 24.23
C PRO A 316 9.42 -37.21 25.11
N THR A 317 8.40 -36.40 24.91
CA THR A 317 7.10 -36.56 25.54
C THR A 317 6.46 -37.81 24.99
N ARG A 318 6.36 -38.83 25.83
CA ARG A 318 5.53 -40.03 25.63
C ARG A 318 4.11 -39.56 25.33
N LYS A 319 3.61 -39.87 24.13
CA LYS A 319 2.18 -39.70 23.80
C LYS A 319 1.34 -40.51 24.78
N ILE A 320 0.76 -39.86 25.77
CA ILE A 320 -0.34 -40.41 26.55
C ILE A 320 -1.60 -40.08 25.76
N GLN A 321 -2.28 -41.12 25.27
CA GLN A 321 -3.64 -40.99 24.76
C GLN A 321 -4.52 -40.52 25.93
N ALA A 322 -4.93 -39.27 25.91
CA ALA A 322 -5.92 -38.74 26.82
C ALA A 322 -7.31 -38.98 26.22
N VAL A 323 -8.08 -39.73 26.95
CA VAL A 323 -9.53 -39.91 26.84
C VAL A 323 -10.18 -38.54 27.03
N VAL A 324 -11.06 -38.18 26.11
CA VAL A 324 -11.91 -36.98 26.15
C VAL A 324 -12.80 -37.05 27.37
N MET A 325 -12.72 -36.08 28.27
CA MET A 325 -13.81 -35.64 29.13
C MET A 325 -13.90 -34.11 29.07
N ASP A 326 -15.08 -33.72 28.65
CA ASP A 326 -15.70 -32.43 28.60
C ASP A 326 -15.62 -31.66 29.93
N ARG A 327 -15.18 -30.38 29.90
CA ARG A 327 -15.73 -29.24 30.65
C ARG A 327 -14.88 -27.98 30.49
N GLY A 328 -15.52 -27.00 29.97
CA GLY A 328 -15.62 -25.56 30.13
C GLY A 328 -14.48 -24.75 30.80
N GLU A 329 -14.39 -23.54 30.26
CA GLU A 329 -13.89 -22.30 30.84
C GLU A 329 -12.47 -21.82 30.43
N SER A 330 -12.55 -20.80 29.62
CA SER A 330 -12.01 -19.41 29.70
C SER A 330 -10.53 -19.13 29.45
N LEU A 331 -10.38 -18.27 28.47
CA LEU A 331 -9.61 -17.00 28.42
C LEU A 331 -8.07 -17.02 28.46
N ASP A 332 -7.61 -16.24 27.48
CA ASP A 332 -6.40 -15.42 27.41
C ASP A 332 -5.12 -16.03 26.81
N ALA A 333 -4.86 -15.60 25.59
CA ALA A 333 -3.67 -14.85 25.19
C ALA A 333 -3.50 -14.90 23.67
N ILE A 334 -3.90 -13.82 23.00
CA ILE A 334 -3.50 -13.55 21.62
C ILE A 334 -2.12 -12.89 21.69
N GLU A 335 -1.11 -13.65 21.35
CA GLU A 335 0.22 -13.09 21.08
C GLU A 335 0.44 -12.99 19.58
N LEU A 336 0.63 -11.75 19.13
CA LEU A 336 0.99 -11.39 17.76
C LEU A 336 2.29 -12.08 17.36
N GLN A 337 2.27 -12.85 16.28
CA GLN A 337 3.45 -13.12 15.49
C GLN A 337 3.26 -12.64 14.05
N CYS A 338 3.82 -11.46 13.77
CA CYS A 338 4.19 -11.08 12.43
C CYS A 338 5.38 -11.91 11.98
N ALA A 339 5.19 -12.78 11.02
CA ALA A 339 6.28 -13.42 10.29
C ALA A 339 6.02 -13.34 8.79
N SER A 340 6.95 -12.67 8.15
CA SER A 340 7.21 -12.56 6.74
C SER A 340 6.92 -13.83 5.92
N LEU A 341 6.20 -13.66 4.81
CA LEU A 341 6.20 -14.63 3.71
C LEU A 341 6.56 -13.93 2.40
N TYR A 342 7.84 -13.94 2.12
CA TYR A 342 8.34 -13.75 0.76
C TYR A 342 8.33 -15.08 0.01
N SER A 343 7.81 -15.01 -1.22
CA SER A 343 8.15 -15.86 -2.37
C SER A 343 7.64 -17.30 -2.45
N LYS A 344 6.66 -17.50 -3.34
CA LYS A 344 6.80 -18.55 -4.38
C LYS A 344 6.12 -18.14 -5.68
N ARG A 345 6.92 -18.05 -6.70
CA ARG A 345 6.57 -17.91 -8.12
C ARG A 345 5.61 -19.01 -8.54
N SER A 346 4.48 -18.66 -9.17
CA SER A 346 3.77 -19.57 -10.05
C SER A 346 3.65 -18.95 -11.45
N LYS A 347 4.17 -19.67 -12.42
CA LYS A 347 4.02 -19.42 -13.85
C LYS A 347 2.55 -19.65 -14.24
N GLY A 348 1.86 -18.62 -14.67
CA GLY A 348 0.52 -18.71 -15.24
C GLY A 348 0.53 -18.18 -16.68
N ALA A 349 0.11 -19.02 -17.59
CA ALA A 349 0.10 -18.79 -19.03
C ALA A 349 -0.85 -17.67 -19.44
N PHE A 350 -0.36 -16.78 -20.29
CA PHE A 350 -1.16 -15.79 -21.02
C PHE A 350 -2.01 -16.51 -22.08
N ARG A 351 -3.32 -16.41 -21.96
CA ARG A 351 -4.27 -16.65 -23.05
C ARG A 351 -4.71 -15.31 -23.63
N SER A 352 -4.32 -15.08 -24.87
CA SER A 352 -4.76 -13.94 -25.68
C SER A 352 -6.24 -14.09 -26.03
N PHE A 353 -7.05 -13.11 -25.66
CA PHE A 353 -8.37 -12.91 -26.25
C PHE A 353 -8.27 -11.88 -27.37
N ARG A 354 -8.49 -12.37 -28.58
CA ARG A 354 -8.59 -11.59 -29.81
C ARG A 354 -10.07 -11.27 -30.02
N GLY A 355 -10.50 -10.07 -29.62
CA GLY A 355 -11.82 -9.53 -29.95
C GLY A 355 -11.70 -8.57 -31.13
N LYS A 356 -12.25 -8.95 -32.28
CA LYS A 356 -12.49 -8.04 -33.41
C LYS A 356 -13.76 -7.25 -33.14
N SER A 357 -13.67 -5.93 -33.16
CA SER A 357 -14.83 -5.09 -33.52
C SER A 357 -14.38 -4.07 -34.55
N SER A 358 -14.91 -4.25 -35.73
CA SER A 358 -14.87 -3.30 -36.83
C SER A 358 -15.91 -2.19 -36.55
N LEU A 359 -15.46 -0.96 -36.50
CA LEU A 359 -16.31 0.22 -36.67
C LEU A 359 -15.71 1.03 -37.82
N ASN A 360 -16.50 1.16 -38.88
CA ASN A 360 -16.24 2.02 -40.02
C ASN A 360 -16.16 3.48 -39.56
N TYR A 361 -15.09 4.13 -39.97
CA TYR A 361 -14.92 5.57 -39.86
C TYR A 361 -14.98 6.16 -41.28
N ASP A 362 -15.91 7.06 -41.47
CA ASP A 362 -16.11 7.84 -42.68
C ASP A 362 -15.32 9.15 -42.57
N PRO A 363 -14.42 9.47 -43.50
CA PRO A 363 -13.60 10.68 -43.41
C PRO A 363 -14.15 11.78 -44.34
N THR A 364 -14.98 12.67 -43.80
CA THR A 364 -15.14 14.02 -44.35
C THR A 364 -15.78 14.95 -43.35
N ILE A 365 -14.99 15.82 -42.74
CA ILE A 365 -15.32 17.22 -42.40
C ILE A 365 -13.98 17.86 -41.98
N GLU A 366 -13.43 18.69 -42.87
CA GLU A 366 -12.45 19.70 -42.52
C GLU A 366 -13.15 20.80 -41.73
N GLU A 367 -12.82 20.95 -40.46
CA GLU A 367 -13.09 22.19 -39.73
C GLU A 367 -11.80 22.66 -39.06
N ASN A 368 -11.30 23.78 -39.59
CA ASN A 368 -10.33 24.65 -38.95
C ASN A 368 -10.85 25.07 -37.57
N ASN A 369 -10.30 24.53 -36.50
CA ASN A 369 -10.40 25.11 -35.18
C ASN A 369 -9.00 25.35 -34.66
N GLU A 370 -8.54 26.59 -34.77
CA GLU A 370 -7.54 27.16 -33.88
C GLU A 370 -8.10 27.06 -32.47
N ALA A 371 -7.76 25.97 -31.78
CA ALA A 371 -8.04 25.80 -30.36
C ALA A 371 -7.13 26.77 -29.60
N ALA A 372 -7.67 27.93 -29.25
CA ALA A 372 -7.16 28.74 -28.18
C ALA A 372 -7.04 27.85 -26.94
N GLU A 373 -5.81 27.56 -26.52
CA GLU A 373 -5.53 26.93 -25.23
C GLU A 373 -6.10 27.81 -24.13
N THR A 374 -7.29 27.48 -23.68
CA THR A 374 -7.86 28.05 -22.46
C THR A 374 -7.00 27.55 -21.32
N GLN A 375 -6.08 28.37 -20.85
CA GLN A 375 -5.34 28.12 -19.62
C GLN A 375 -6.36 28.04 -18.49
N VAL A 376 -6.65 26.82 -18.07
CA VAL A 376 -7.40 26.56 -16.85
C VAL A 376 -6.50 27.04 -15.71
N ASN A 377 -6.83 28.18 -15.10
CA ASN A 377 -6.17 28.64 -13.88
C ASN A 377 -6.41 27.61 -12.77
N VAL A 378 -5.46 26.72 -12.58
CA VAL A 378 -5.46 25.78 -11.44
C VAL A 378 -5.09 26.60 -10.21
N LEU A 379 -6.05 26.73 -9.29
CA LEU A 379 -5.81 27.33 -7.99
C LEU A 379 -4.76 26.48 -7.25
N THR A 380 -3.58 27.02 -7.06
CA THR A 380 -2.48 26.40 -6.32
C THR A 380 -2.61 26.69 -4.83
N SER A 381 -2.30 25.72 -3.98
CA SER A 381 -2.28 25.88 -2.53
C SER A 381 -1.21 26.90 -2.11
N THR A 382 -1.50 27.68 -1.09
CA THR A 382 -0.49 28.48 -0.38
C THR A 382 0.29 27.57 0.57
N THR A 383 1.62 27.77 0.64
CA THR A 383 2.49 27.03 1.54
C THR A 383 2.81 27.88 2.75
N GLU A 384 2.50 27.38 3.94
CA GLU A 384 2.87 27.98 5.21
C GLU A 384 3.96 27.12 5.85
N ALA A 385 5.18 27.62 5.90
CA ALA A 385 6.31 26.95 6.54
C ALA A 385 6.43 27.44 7.99
N SER A 386 6.31 26.53 8.95
CA SER A 386 6.69 26.76 10.34
C SER A 386 8.06 26.16 10.62
N MET A 387 8.65 26.43 11.80
CA MET A 387 9.99 25.91 12.16
C MET A 387 10.06 24.37 12.16
N SER A 388 8.94 23.65 12.27
CA SER A 388 8.90 22.19 12.44
C SER A 388 8.06 21.46 11.41
N SER A 389 7.27 22.15 10.60
CA SER A 389 6.36 21.53 9.63
C SER A 389 5.99 22.46 8.49
N THR A 390 5.60 21.87 7.38
CA THR A 390 5.04 22.58 6.23
C THR A 390 3.56 22.25 6.13
N SER A 391 2.72 23.26 5.94
CA SER A 391 1.29 23.12 5.73
C SER A 391 0.91 23.63 4.34
N PHE A 392 0.08 22.85 3.63
CA PHE A 392 -0.46 23.19 2.31
C PHE A 392 -1.94 23.48 2.45
N VAL A 393 -2.33 24.74 2.36
CA VAL A 393 -3.74 25.16 2.43
C VAL A 393 -4.41 24.89 1.07
N ILE A 394 -5.42 24.06 1.05
CA ILE A 394 -6.18 23.74 -0.16
C ILE A 394 -7.16 24.89 -0.45
N PRO A 395 -7.06 25.56 -1.61
CA PRO A 395 -7.80 26.80 -1.84
C PRO A 395 -9.31 26.61 -2.08
N ARG A 396 -9.75 25.35 -2.25
CA ARG A 396 -11.15 24.99 -2.50
C ARG A 396 -11.72 24.19 -1.35
N ARG A 397 -12.90 24.57 -0.87
CA ARG A 397 -13.68 23.75 0.05
C ARG A 397 -13.98 22.39 -0.58
N SER A 398 -13.89 21.36 0.19
CA SER A 398 -14.07 19.99 -0.27
C SER A 398 -14.92 19.18 0.70
N THR A 399 -15.46 18.07 0.23
CA THR A 399 -16.15 17.08 1.04
C THR A 399 -15.36 15.79 1.01
N ILE A 400 -15.06 15.25 2.19
CA ILE A 400 -14.32 13.99 2.36
C ILE A 400 -15.11 13.12 3.32
N ASP A 401 -15.70 12.05 2.77
CA ASP A 401 -16.45 11.08 3.54
C ASP A 401 -15.55 10.11 4.30
N SER A 402 -16.05 9.59 5.41
CA SER A 402 -15.36 8.56 6.19
C SER A 402 -15.59 7.15 5.62
N ASP A 403 -15.34 7.00 4.32
CA ASP A 403 -15.54 5.74 3.59
C ASP A 403 -14.27 4.91 3.43
N GLY A 404 -13.13 5.42 3.93
CA GLY A 404 -11.82 4.79 3.86
C GLY A 404 -11.22 4.73 2.46
N LYS A 405 -11.84 5.37 1.47
CA LYS A 405 -11.27 5.47 0.12
C LYS A 405 -10.27 6.62 0.01
N PRO A 406 -9.33 6.55 -0.93
CA PRO A 406 -8.40 7.63 -1.18
C PRO A 406 -9.09 8.80 -1.89
N HIS A 407 -9.09 9.97 -1.26
CA HIS A 407 -9.56 11.24 -1.83
C HIS A 407 -8.38 12.05 -2.32
N LYS A 408 -8.34 12.34 -3.64
CA LYS A 408 -7.23 13.04 -4.29
C LYS A 408 -7.52 14.55 -4.34
N VAL A 409 -6.71 15.35 -3.64
CA VAL A 409 -6.77 16.82 -3.65
C VAL A 409 -5.52 17.41 -4.30
N THR A 410 -5.64 18.46 -5.09
CA THR A 410 -4.51 19.09 -5.76
C THR A 410 -3.84 20.10 -4.83
N ILE A 411 -2.54 19.90 -4.58
CA ILE A 411 -1.67 20.84 -3.85
C ILE A 411 -1.14 21.90 -4.82
N GLY A 412 -0.70 21.50 -6.01
CA GLY A 412 -0.21 22.45 -7.00
C GLY A 412 0.21 21.81 -8.31
N VAL A 413 0.39 22.67 -9.31
CA VAL A 413 0.98 22.32 -10.60
C VAL A 413 2.27 23.11 -10.74
N LEU A 414 3.40 22.41 -10.88
CA LEU A 414 4.75 22.94 -10.84
C LEU A 414 5.39 22.76 -12.21
N ASP A 415 5.91 23.84 -12.78
CA ASP A 415 6.74 23.77 -13.97
C ASP A 415 8.19 23.68 -13.54
N LEU A 416 8.85 22.57 -13.85
CA LEU A 416 10.20 22.24 -13.39
C LEU A 416 11.19 22.23 -14.55
N THR A 417 12.44 22.54 -14.24
CA THR A 417 13.54 22.46 -15.19
C THR A 417 14.19 21.09 -15.13
N SER A 418 14.26 20.40 -16.28
CA SER A 418 14.84 19.07 -16.39
C SER A 418 15.92 19.00 -17.45
N THR A 419 16.94 18.19 -17.20
CA THR A 419 17.95 17.78 -18.17
C THR A 419 17.78 16.31 -18.49
N PHE A 420 17.83 15.95 -19.77
CA PHE A 420 17.55 14.63 -20.26
C PHE A 420 18.82 13.89 -20.62
N THR A 421 18.98 12.69 -20.11
CA THR A 421 20.15 11.85 -20.36
C THR A 421 19.71 10.41 -20.62
N TYR A 422 20.54 9.67 -21.35
CA TYR A 422 20.32 8.26 -21.63
C TYR A 422 21.32 7.42 -20.85
N THR A 423 20.81 6.33 -20.27
CA THR A 423 21.63 5.32 -19.61
C THR A 423 21.56 4.03 -20.41
N VAL A 424 22.72 3.46 -20.72
CA VAL A 424 22.85 2.21 -21.47
C VAL A 424 23.75 1.26 -20.69
N VAL A 425 23.25 0.04 -20.42
CA VAL A 425 24.00 -1.04 -19.80
C VAL A 425 23.98 -2.26 -20.75
N PRO A 426 24.86 -2.31 -21.75
CA PRO A 426 24.74 -3.22 -22.90
C PRO A 426 24.77 -4.69 -22.50
N LYS A 427 25.52 -5.03 -21.46
CA LYS A 427 25.61 -6.36 -20.90
C LYS A 427 24.26 -6.90 -20.40
N LEU A 428 23.37 -6.01 -19.90
CA LEU A 428 22.09 -6.38 -19.31
C LEU A 428 20.90 -6.13 -20.26
N SER A 429 20.95 -5.03 -21.03
CA SER A 429 19.85 -4.62 -21.90
C SER A 429 20.36 -3.81 -23.10
N LEU A 430 19.84 -4.14 -24.30
CA LEU A 430 20.13 -3.41 -25.53
C LEU A 430 19.21 -2.20 -25.76
N HIS A 431 18.70 -1.61 -24.68
CA HIS A 431 17.84 -0.43 -24.73
C HIS A 431 18.55 0.77 -24.11
N ALA A 432 18.29 1.94 -24.68
CA ALA A 432 18.66 3.21 -24.08
C ALA A 432 17.52 3.66 -23.14
N PHE A 433 17.81 3.78 -21.86
CA PHE A 433 16.87 4.23 -20.84
C PHE A 433 16.96 5.73 -20.69
N LEU A 434 15.85 6.41 -21.00
CA LEU A 434 15.73 7.86 -20.85
C LEU A 434 15.50 8.21 -19.38
N LYS A 435 16.25 9.19 -18.89
CA LYS A 435 16.16 9.74 -17.54
C LYS A 435 16.07 11.26 -17.60
N ALA A 436 15.15 11.84 -16.85
CA ALA A 436 15.12 13.27 -16.59
C ALA A 436 15.72 13.56 -15.21
N SER A 437 16.77 14.34 -15.16
CA SER A 437 17.31 14.90 -13.93
C SER A 437 16.68 16.28 -13.74
N THR A 438 15.82 16.40 -12.74
CA THR A 438 14.90 17.52 -12.55
C THR A 438 15.27 18.27 -11.28
N ILE A 439 15.32 19.60 -11.35
CA ILE A 439 15.58 20.47 -10.20
C ILE A 439 14.23 20.94 -9.65
N ASN A 440 14.03 20.83 -8.34
CA ASN A 440 12.87 21.41 -7.69
C ASN A 440 13.02 22.95 -7.61
N THR A 441 12.59 23.63 -8.67
CA THR A 441 12.60 25.10 -8.74
C THR A 441 11.36 25.74 -8.16
N SER A 442 10.45 24.94 -7.57
CA SER A 442 9.21 25.43 -6.97
C SER A 442 9.42 26.01 -5.56
N ASP A 443 8.37 26.62 -5.04
CA ASP A 443 8.27 27.13 -3.66
C ASP A 443 7.88 26.03 -2.65
N LYS A 444 7.75 24.76 -3.09
CA LYS A 444 7.23 23.65 -2.30
C LYS A 444 8.25 22.53 -2.17
N GLN A 445 8.41 22.02 -0.96
CA GLN A 445 9.11 20.77 -0.73
C GLN A 445 8.29 19.60 -1.29
N LEU A 446 8.91 18.71 -2.04
CA LEU A 446 8.29 17.48 -2.51
C LEU A 446 8.54 16.39 -1.46
N LEU A 447 7.46 15.75 -1.00
CA LEU A 447 7.53 14.67 -0.03
C LEU A 447 7.71 13.33 -0.75
N ALA A 448 8.22 12.33 -0.03
CA ALA A 448 8.30 10.98 -0.56
C ALA A 448 6.92 10.47 -0.98
N GLY A 449 6.83 9.93 -2.21
CA GLY A 449 5.55 9.43 -2.71
C GLY A 449 5.62 8.82 -4.11
N PRO A 450 4.55 8.11 -4.52
CA PRO A 450 4.45 7.51 -5.84
C PRO A 450 4.27 8.56 -6.93
N VAL A 451 4.88 8.28 -8.08
CA VAL A 451 4.84 9.13 -9.28
C VAL A 451 4.30 8.34 -10.46
N SER A 452 3.32 8.89 -11.15
CA SER A 452 2.90 8.43 -12.48
C SER A 452 3.57 9.31 -13.54
N VAL A 453 4.33 8.69 -14.44
CA VAL A 453 5.10 9.40 -15.47
C VAL A 453 4.42 9.26 -16.81
N PHE A 454 4.19 10.40 -17.46
CA PHE A 454 3.61 10.53 -18.79
C PHE A 454 4.57 11.27 -19.72
N MET A 455 4.69 10.81 -20.97
CA MET A 455 5.42 11.48 -22.03
C MET A 455 4.51 11.66 -23.23
N ASP A 456 4.38 12.90 -23.72
CA ASP A 456 3.48 13.26 -24.82
C ASP A 456 2.07 12.65 -24.67
N ASN A 457 1.49 12.80 -23.47
CA ASN A 457 0.19 12.26 -23.03
C ASN A 457 0.08 10.74 -22.93
N ASN A 458 1.14 9.98 -23.21
CA ASN A 458 1.17 8.53 -23.03
C ASN A 458 1.71 8.16 -21.64
N PHE A 459 1.04 7.24 -20.95
CA PHE A 459 1.57 6.67 -19.72
C PHE A 459 2.82 5.84 -20.01
N ILE A 460 3.91 6.12 -19.28
CA ILE A 460 5.19 5.42 -19.44
C ILE A 460 5.43 4.43 -18.32
N THR A 461 5.40 4.90 -17.06
CA THR A 461 5.76 4.06 -15.92
C THR A 461 5.24 4.63 -14.61
N HIS A 462 5.21 3.79 -13.60
CA HIS A 462 5.14 4.21 -12.21
C HIS A 462 6.54 4.24 -11.61
N SER A 463 6.81 5.27 -10.82
CA SER A 463 8.07 5.44 -10.08
C SER A 463 7.76 5.96 -8.67
N SER A 464 8.78 6.35 -7.94
CA SER A 464 8.66 7.05 -6.66
C SER A 464 9.74 8.13 -6.58
N ILE A 465 9.43 9.22 -5.90
CA ILE A 465 10.43 10.20 -5.47
C ILE A 465 10.57 10.14 -3.95
N GLU A 466 11.76 10.44 -3.49
CA GLU A 466 12.06 10.65 -2.07
C GLU A 466 11.76 12.09 -1.67
N ASN A 467 12.06 12.47 -0.43
CA ASN A 467 11.92 13.86 -0.02
C ASN A 467 12.93 14.74 -0.78
N VAL A 468 12.43 15.75 -1.50
CA VAL A 468 13.23 16.67 -2.29
C VAL A 468 13.01 18.09 -1.79
N CYS A 469 14.07 18.71 -1.26
CA CYS A 469 14.02 20.09 -0.81
C CYS A 469 13.97 21.07 -1.99
N ILE A 470 13.64 22.31 -1.72
CA ILE A 470 13.67 23.38 -2.71
C ILE A 470 15.13 23.58 -3.17
N GLY A 471 15.34 23.56 -4.49
CA GLY A 471 16.66 23.64 -5.11
C GLY A 471 17.40 22.31 -5.29
N ASP A 472 16.92 21.22 -4.68
CA ASP A 472 17.52 19.89 -4.84
C ASP A 472 17.15 19.27 -6.19
N THR A 473 18.01 18.33 -6.63
CA THR A 473 17.82 17.59 -7.89
C THR A 473 17.34 16.17 -7.60
N PHE A 474 16.41 15.69 -8.40
CA PHE A 474 15.91 14.32 -8.35
C PHE A 474 15.78 13.73 -9.76
N ASP A 475 15.82 12.41 -9.86
CA ASP A 475 15.81 11.68 -11.11
C ASP A 475 14.46 11.03 -11.37
N LEU A 476 13.96 11.17 -12.60
CA LEU A 476 12.73 10.56 -13.08
C LEU A 476 13.05 9.61 -14.23
N PRO A 477 12.74 8.30 -14.11
CA PRO A 477 12.85 7.35 -15.21
C PRO A 477 11.71 7.60 -16.20
N LEU A 478 12.05 7.76 -17.49
CA LEU A 478 11.11 8.00 -18.59
C LEU A 478 10.97 6.81 -19.54
N GLY A 479 11.42 5.61 -19.10
CA GLY A 479 11.35 4.39 -19.92
C GLY A 479 12.44 4.29 -20.97
N THR A 480 12.21 3.51 -22.01
CA THR A 480 13.16 3.26 -23.10
C THR A 480 12.81 4.07 -24.34
N ASP A 481 13.84 4.56 -25.04
CA ASP A 481 13.69 5.32 -26.29
C ASP A 481 14.36 4.57 -27.45
N ALA A 482 13.57 4.11 -28.41
CA ALA A 482 14.04 3.40 -29.58
C ALA A 482 14.80 4.30 -30.58
N SER A 483 14.74 5.63 -30.42
CA SER A 483 15.48 6.58 -31.26
C SER A 483 16.98 6.60 -30.96
N VAL A 484 17.40 6.03 -29.81
CA VAL A 484 18.80 5.78 -29.49
C VAL A 484 19.05 4.28 -29.62
N LYS A 485 19.61 3.87 -30.74
CA LYS A 485 19.86 2.46 -31.06
C LYS A 485 21.15 1.99 -30.39
N VAL A 486 21.09 0.82 -29.77
CA VAL A 486 22.22 0.19 -29.08
C VAL A 486 22.52 -1.17 -29.71
N GLU A 487 23.74 -1.34 -30.17
CA GLU A 487 24.24 -2.62 -30.70
C GLU A 487 25.42 -3.08 -29.83
N TYR A 488 25.36 -4.28 -29.34
CA TYR A 488 26.44 -4.91 -28.56
C TYR A 488 27.07 -6.04 -29.37
N LYS A 489 28.33 -5.82 -29.79
CA LYS A 489 28.99 -6.79 -30.64
C LYS A 489 29.46 -8.00 -29.82
N PRO A 490 29.45 -9.22 -30.43
CA PRO A 490 29.90 -10.43 -29.76
C PRO A 490 31.31 -10.30 -29.16
N VAL A 491 31.47 -10.86 -27.99
CA VAL A 491 32.73 -10.90 -27.25
C VAL A 491 33.79 -11.66 -28.05
N LYS A 492 34.96 -11.04 -28.28
CA LYS A 492 36.14 -11.72 -28.83
C LYS A 492 37.05 -12.10 -27.67
N LYS A 493 37.26 -13.40 -27.49
CA LYS A 493 38.18 -13.95 -26.49
C LYS A 493 39.43 -14.44 -27.18
N MET A 494 40.61 -13.94 -26.75
CA MET A 494 41.92 -14.43 -27.20
C MET A 494 42.61 -15.03 -26.00
N VAL A 495 42.95 -16.32 -26.06
CA VAL A 495 43.62 -17.08 -25.02
C VAL A 495 45.03 -17.38 -25.45
N ASP A 496 46.02 -16.93 -24.70
CA ASP A 496 47.42 -17.23 -24.92
C ASP A 496 48.04 -17.83 -23.67
N LYS A 497 48.95 -18.80 -23.85
CA LYS A 497 49.68 -19.44 -22.79
C LYS A 497 51.15 -19.08 -22.95
N GLN A 498 51.62 -18.08 -22.25
CA GLN A 498 53.01 -17.64 -22.29
C GLN A 498 53.83 -18.15 -21.07
N GLY A 499 55.04 -18.62 -21.32
CA GLY A 499 56.04 -18.87 -20.32
C GLY A 499 56.57 -20.31 -20.28
N PHE A 500 57.92 -20.46 -20.35
CA PHE A 500 58.62 -21.73 -20.17
C PHE A 500 58.88 -22.11 -18.70
N ILE A 501 58.86 -21.11 -17.78
CA ILE A 501 59.22 -21.28 -16.38
C ILE A 501 58.06 -21.00 -15.43
N SER A 502 57.24 -19.97 -15.70
CA SER A 502 56.00 -19.71 -14.96
C SER A 502 54.79 -19.78 -15.91
N LYS A 503 53.95 -20.81 -15.75
CA LYS A 503 52.77 -21.00 -16.57
C LYS A 503 51.66 -20.09 -16.08
N VAL A 504 51.44 -18.98 -16.79
CA VAL A 504 50.36 -18.03 -16.53
C VAL A 504 49.37 -18.13 -17.70
N HIS A 505 48.13 -18.21 -17.38
CA HIS A 505 47.04 -18.16 -18.34
C HIS A 505 46.70 -16.66 -18.61
N HIS A 506 46.71 -16.27 -19.87
CA HIS A 506 46.36 -14.93 -20.31
C HIS A 506 45.05 -15.01 -21.13
N GLU A 507 44.05 -14.30 -20.71
CA GLU A 507 42.81 -14.18 -21.47
C GLU A 507 42.51 -12.69 -21.72
N THR A 508 42.56 -12.29 -22.99
CA THR A 508 42.16 -10.94 -23.42
C THR A 508 40.74 -10.97 -23.90
N ILE A 509 39.90 -10.13 -23.31
CA ILE A 509 38.50 -9.97 -23.65
C ILE A 509 38.30 -8.61 -24.29
N ARG A 510 37.66 -8.62 -25.47
CA ARG A 510 37.32 -7.42 -26.23
C ARG A 510 35.84 -7.36 -26.53
N HIS A 511 35.22 -6.22 -26.19
CA HIS A 511 33.84 -5.87 -26.48
C HIS A 511 33.79 -4.58 -27.28
N GLU A 512 32.71 -4.34 -27.96
CA GLU A 512 32.42 -3.05 -28.62
C GLU A 512 30.93 -2.79 -28.56
N THR A 513 30.55 -1.69 -27.90
CA THR A 513 29.18 -1.18 -27.90
C THR A 513 29.11 -0.08 -28.94
N HIS A 514 28.11 -0.15 -29.84
CA HIS A 514 27.85 0.87 -30.85
C HIS A 514 26.51 1.52 -30.57
N ILE A 515 26.50 2.84 -30.45
CA ILE A 515 25.29 3.62 -30.17
C ILE A 515 25.08 4.64 -31.29
N VAL A 516 23.85 4.67 -31.80
CA VAL A 516 23.43 5.59 -32.88
C VAL A 516 22.28 6.45 -32.39
N ASN A 517 22.48 7.77 -32.40
CA ASN A 517 21.42 8.74 -32.15
C ASN A 517 20.68 9.02 -33.46
N THR A 518 19.43 8.61 -33.61
CA THR A 518 18.62 8.89 -34.81
C THR A 518 17.80 10.18 -34.69
N LYS A 519 17.90 10.88 -33.56
CA LYS A 519 17.19 12.14 -33.31
C LYS A 519 17.81 13.31 -34.05
N ALA A 520 16.99 14.33 -34.33
CA ALA A 520 17.44 15.61 -34.87
C ALA A 520 18.19 16.51 -33.84
N THR A 521 18.21 16.10 -32.56
CA THR A 521 18.85 16.83 -31.46
C THR A 521 20.06 16.06 -30.91
N GLU A 522 21.01 16.80 -30.34
CA GLU A 522 22.09 16.19 -29.60
C GLU A 522 21.60 15.47 -28.34
N THR A 523 22.34 14.45 -27.92
CA THR A 523 21.90 13.54 -26.86
C THR A 523 23.07 13.16 -25.98
N THR A 524 22.94 13.33 -24.67
CA THR A 524 23.95 12.88 -23.70
C THR A 524 23.64 11.42 -23.31
N VAL A 525 24.62 10.54 -23.51
CA VAL A 525 24.51 9.12 -23.24
C VAL A 525 25.57 8.71 -22.22
N PHE A 526 25.14 8.01 -21.17
CA PHE A 526 25.99 7.31 -20.20
C PHE A 526 26.01 5.83 -20.52
N VAL A 527 27.19 5.26 -20.74
CA VAL A 527 27.35 3.82 -21.02
C VAL A 527 28.11 3.19 -19.88
N TYR A 528 27.55 2.15 -19.30
CA TYR A 528 28.13 1.42 -18.18
C TYR A 528 28.60 0.04 -18.60
N GLU A 529 29.86 -0.28 -18.33
CA GLU A 529 30.44 -1.59 -18.57
C GLU A 529 31.20 -2.06 -17.34
N GLN A 530 31.27 -3.36 -17.15
CA GLN A 530 31.84 -3.99 -15.99
C GLN A 530 33.14 -4.73 -16.35
N ILE A 531 34.20 -4.48 -15.58
CA ILE A 531 35.44 -5.23 -15.62
C ILE A 531 35.56 -6.06 -14.35
N PRO A 532 35.97 -7.35 -14.42
CA PRO A 532 36.10 -8.16 -13.21
C PRO A 532 37.04 -7.54 -12.18
N LEU A 533 36.64 -7.59 -10.92
CA LEU A 533 37.46 -7.22 -9.77
C LEU A 533 37.95 -8.49 -9.08
N SER A 534 39.22 -8.58 -8.72
CA SER A 534 39.78 -9.69 -7.97
C SER A 534 40.33 -9.22 -6.63
N SER A 535 40.03 -9.95 -5.57
CA SER A 535 40.65 -9.81 -4.25
C SER A 535 41.89 -10.70 -4.06
N ASP A 536 42.15 -11.65 -4.99
CA ASP A 536 43.33 -12.54 -4.96
C ASP A 536 44.49 -11.91 -5.73
N GLU A 537 45.61 -11.65 -5.10
CA GLU A 537 46.84 -11.07 -5.70
C GLU A 537 47.39 -11.86 -6.90
N LYS A 538 47.04 -13.15 -7.01
CA LYS A 538 47.45 -14.03 -8.10
C LYS A 538 46.62 -13.88 -9.35
N ILE A 539 45.44 -13.22 -9.26
CA ILE A 539 44.59 -12.92 -10.38
C ILE A 539 44.74 -11.43 -10.68
N LYS A 540 45.35 -11.13 -11.81
CA LYS A 540 45.54 -9.74 -12.24
C LYS A 540 44.56 -9.40 -13.33
N VAL A 541 43.85 -8.29 -13.17
CA VAL A 541 42.96 -7.72 -14.19
C VAL A 541 43.51 -6.37 -14.60
N LYS A 542 43.77 -6.19 -15.89
CA LYS A 542 44.36 -4.96 -16.45
C LYS A 542 43.50 -4.44 -17.58
N LEU A 543 42.95 -3.22 -17.42
CA LEU A 543 42.30 -2.51 -18.50
C LEU A 543 43.34 -2.09 -19.58
N ILE A 544 43.04 -2.40 -20.83
CA ILE A 544 43.86 -2.03 -22.01
C ILE A 544 43.22 -0.85 -22.74
N THR A 545 41.93 -0.97 -23.02
CA THR A 545 41.15 0.07 -23.71
C THR A 545 39.79 0.22 -22.98
N PRO A 546 39.34 1.46 -22.70
CA PRO A 546 39.95 2.77 -22.99
C PRO A 546 41.10 3.11 -22.04
N ASP A 547 41.95 4.06 -22.43
CA ASP A 547 42.97 4.62 -21.54
C ASP A 547 42.32 5.69 -20.63
N ILE A 548 42.01 5.30 -19.39
CA ILE A 548 41.36 6.16 -18.39
C ILE A 548 42.24 7.33 -17.90
N ARG A 549 43.53 7.36 -18.25
CA ARG A 549 44.43 8.47 -17.93
C ARG A 549 44.19 9.68 -18.83
N GLN A 550 43.63 9.45 -20.02
CA GLN A 550 43.21 10.50 -20.94
C GLN A 550 41.83 10.98 -20.50
N LYS A 551 41.72 12.21 -19.99
CA LYS A 551 40.46 12.79 -19.55
C LYS A 551 39.42 12.91 -20.65
N GLU A 552 39.83 13.03 -21.90
CA GLU A 552 38.97 13.09 -23.08
C GLU A 552 39.47 12.10 -24.14
N LEU A 553 38.68 11.06 -24.44
CA LEU A 553 38.98 10.09 -25.49
C LEU A 553 38.68 10.62 -26.89
N ALA A 554 37.71 11.55 -27.02
CA ALA A 554 37.34 12.28 -28.23
C ALA A 554 36.68 13.61 -27.79
N ARG A 555 36.51 14.57 -28.76
CA ARG A 555 35.67 15.76 -28.50
C ARG A 555 34.31 15.27 -27.99
N ASN A 556 33.94 15.62 -26.76
CA ASN A 556 32.66 15.31 -26.12
C ASN A 556 32.48 13.87 -25.54
N CYS A 557 33.55 13.09 -25.37
CA CYS A 557 33.44 11.80 -24.72
C CYS A 557 34.49 11.65 -23.60
N THR A 558 34.04 11.40 -22.37
CA THR A 558 34.88 11.17 -21.19
C THR A 558 34.64 9.75 -20.66
N VAL A 559 35.67 9.18 -20.03
CA VAL A 559 35.58 7.88 -19.37
C VAL A 559 36.11 7.94 -17.95
N THR A 560 35.41 7.32 -17.02
CA THR A 560 35.83 7.16 -15.64
C THR A 560 35.65 5.71 -15.21
N MET A 561 36.41 5.28 -14.19
CA MET A 561 36.28 3.96 -13.59
C MET A 561 36.15 4.14 -12.07
N ASN A 562 35.18 3.46 -11.47
CA ASN A 562 34.99 3.49 -10.04
C ASN A 562 35.78 2.38 -9.29
N ASP A 563 35.75 2.38 -7.96
CA ASP A 563 36.45 1.42 -7.10
C ASP A 563 36.00 -0.04 -7.29
N LYS A 564 34.83 -0.26 -7.93
CA LYS A 564 34.29 -1.59 -8.25
C LYS A 564 34.67 -2.06 -9.66
N ASN A 565 35.60 -1.39 -10.32
CA ASN A 565 36.01 -1.62 -11.72
C ASN A 565 34.86 -1.47 -12.73
N ASN A 566 33.83 -0.68 -12.42
CA ASN A 566 32.81 -0.32 -13.41
C ASN A 566 33.27 0.91 -14.17
N LEU A 567 33.23 0.83 -15.48
CA LEU A 567 33.51 1.93 -16.38
C LEU A 567 32.22 2.71 -16.67
N GLU A 568 32.33 4.03 -16.66
CA GLU A 568 31.29 4.94 -17.09
C GLU A 568 31.84 5.82 -18.21
N TRP A 569 31.24 5.74 -19.38
CA TRP A 569 31.45 6.72 -20.46
C TRP A 569 30.32 7.73 -20.42
N LYS A 570 30.66 9.01 -20.50
CA LYS A 570 29.73 10.10 -20.72
C LYS A 570 30.05 10.72 -22.10
N CYS A 571 29.15 10.52 -23.04
CA CYS A 571 29.30 11.02 -24.40
C CYS A 571 28.13 11.91 -24.83
N VAL A 572 28.41 12.98 -25.54
CA VAL A 572 27.41 13.81 -26.22
C VAL A 572 27.40 13.42 -27.70
N LEU A 573 26.34 12.72 -28.11
CA LEU A 573 26.11 12.32 -29.49
C LEU A 573 25.37 13.42 -30.23
N GLN A 574 25.95 13.92 -31.33
CA GLN A 574 25.31 14.91 -32.16
C GLN A 574 24.03 14.39 -32.84
N SER A 575 23.22 15.27 -33.40
CA SER A 575 22.10 14.90 -34.26
C SER A 575 22.54 13.90 -35.33
N HIS A 576 21.85 12.76 -35.43
CA HIS A 576 22.18 11.64 -36.35
C HIS A 576 23.60 11.09 -36.20
N GLY A 577 24.25 11.35 -35.06
CA GLY A 577 25.61 10.90 -34.78
C GLY A 577 25.69 9.51 -34.21
N GLU A 578 26.84 8.90 -34.32
CA GLU A 578 27.13 7.57 -33.75
C GLU A 578 28.46 7.57 -33.01
N TYR A 579 28.60 6.66 -32.05
CA TYR A 579 29.88 6.45 -31.38
C TYR A 579 30.07 4.98 -31.02
N ARG A 580 31.34 4.52 -31.08
CA ARG A 580 31.72 3.15 -30.71
C ARG A 580 32.52 3.18 -29.43
N PHE A 581 32.11 2.41 -28.46
CA PHE A 581 32.68 2.28 -27.13
C PHE A 581 33.49 0.98 -27.05
N PRO A 582 34.82 1.01 -27.34
CA PRO A 582 35.62 -0.20 -27.26
C PRO A 582 36.02 -0.46 -25.81
N LEU A 583 35.89 -1.72 -25.38
CA LEU A 583 36.37 -2.22 -24.12
C LEU A 583 37.30 -3.41 -24.35
N GLU A 584 38.54 -3.31 -23.87
CA GLU A 584 39.52 -4.40 -23.91
C GLU A 584 40.23 -4.50 -22.57
N TYR A 585 40.22 -5.70 -21.98
CA TYR A 585 40.93 -5.96 -20.74
C TYR A 585 41.57 -7.33 -20.76
N LEU A 586 42.72 -7.45 -20.05
CA LEU A 586 43.50 -8.65 -19.91
C LEU A 586 43.30 -9.21 -18.50
N MET A 587 43.09 -10.51 -18.41
CA MET A 587 43.09 -11.27 -17.16
C MET A 587 44.24 -12.26 -17.15
N GLU A 588 44.97 -12.33 -16.03
CA GLU A 588 46.10 -13.21 -15.82
C GLU A 588 45.89 -14.03 -14.54
N TRP A 589 46.09 -15.36 -14.61
CA TRP A 589 46.06 -16.24 -13.45
C TRP A 589 46.88 -17.49 -13.65
N PRO A 590 47.30 -18.22 -12.56
CA PRO A 590 48.09 -19.45 -12.66
C PRO A 590 47.33 -20.53 -13.45
N VAL A 591 48.00 -21.23 -14.37
CA VAL A 591 47.42 -22.28 -15.24
C VAL A 591 46.80 -23.44 -14.45
N GLU A 592 47.25 -23.65 -13.22
CA GLU A 592 46.79 -24.75 -12.36
C GLU A 592 45.42 -24.44 -11.71
N LYS A 593 44.94 -23.19 -11.77
CA LYS A 593 43.70 -22.76 -11.15
C LYS A 593 42.65 -22.42 -12.21
N ARG A 594 41.39 -22.74 -11.91
CA ARG A 594 40.23 -22.28 -12.69
C ARG A 594 39.66 -21.05 -12.01
N VAL A 595 39.25 -20.07 -12.81
CA VAL A 595 38.56 -18.88 -12.34
C VAL A 595 37.07 -19.03 -12.59
N GLU A 596 36.26 -18.51 -11.67
CA GLU A 596 34.81 -18.46 -11.73
C GLU A 596 34.36 -16.99 -11.53
N PHE A 597 33.39 -16.54 -12.31
CA PHE A 597 32.80 -15.21 -12.17
C PHE A 597 31.56 -15.31 -11.27
N LYS A 598 31.51 -14.49 -10.22
CA LYS A 598 30.35 -14.35 -9.34
C LYS A 598 29.88 -12.91 -9.38
N GLU A 599 28.61 -12.70 -9.58
CA GLU A 599 27.98 -11.39 -9.46
C GLU A 599 27.48 -11.25 -8.03
N GLU A 600 27.99 -10.22 -7.31
CA GLU A 600 27.57 -9.84 -5.96
C GLU A 600 26.70 -8.58 -5.99
#